data_b8c087e5a2fee1a3333e3488a155d44a
#
_entry.id   b8c087e5a2fee1a3333e3488a155d44a
#
_cell.length_a   1.000
_cell.length_b   1.000
_cell.length_c   1.000
_cell.angle_alpha   90.00
_cell.angle_beta   90.00
_cell.angle_gamma   90.00
#
_symmetry.space_group_name_H-M   'P 1'
#
loop_
_entity.id
_entity.type
_entity.pdbx_description
1 polymer ?
#
loop_
_entity_poly.entity_id
_entity_poly.type
_entity_poly.pdbx_seq_one_letter_code
_entity_poly.pdbx_strand_id
1 'polypeptide(L)'
;MRAIRGATTVAENSVEAIQDSVTELLDELEQRNKLQPEDIISVTFSVTKDLDAIFPAAIARSRPLWDNVAMLDVQQMHVEGSLPRCIRFLIHANLPISTPIHHIYLRQAA
;
A
#
# COMPACT_ATOMS: atom_id res chain seq x y z
N MET A 1 -14.93 6.37 10.44
CA MET A 1 -13.96 5.59 9.64
C MET A 1 -13.79 6.18 8.27
N ARG A 2 -12.55 6.25 7.79
CA ARG A 2 -12.23 6.80 6.47
C ARG A 2 -11.42 5.77 5.69
N ALA A 3 -11.54 5.80 4.37
CA ALA A 3 -10.78 4.91 3.48
C ALA A 3 -9.78 5.73 2.66
N ILE A 4 -8.56 5.20 2.49
CA ILE A 4 -7.49 5.82 1.72
C ILE A 4 -7.01 4.82 0.69
N ARG A 5 -6.89 5.27 -0.56
CA ARG A 5 -6.36 4.45 -1.66
C ARG A 5 -4.94 4.89 -2.01
N GLY A 6 -4.21 3.98 -2.58
CA GLY A 6 -2.90 4.29 -3.13
C GLY A 6 -2.44 3.25 -4.11
N ALA A 7 -1.44 3.62 -4.90
CA ALA A 7 -0.82 2.72 -5.86
C ALA A 7 0.60 3.17 -6.17
N THR A 8 1.43 2.21 -6.51
CA THR A 8 2.78 2.45 -7.01
C THR A 8 3.17 1.34 -7.98
N THR A 9 4.27 1.51 -8.66
CA THR A 9 4.84 0.46 -9.50
C THR A 9 6.21 0.06 -8.97
N VAL A 10 6.69 -1.08 -9.42
CA VAL A 10 7.97 -1.66 -9.00
C VAL A 10 8.88 -1.79 -10.22
N ALA A 11 10.15 -1.42 -10.07
CA ALA A 11 11.10 -1.44 -11.18
C ALA A 11 11.34 -2.85 -11.73
N GLU A 12 11.34 -3.86 -10.84
CA GLU A 12 11.51 -5.27 -11.20
C GLU A 12 10.88 -6.15 -10.13
N ASN A 13 10.63 -7.41 -10.47
CA ASN A 13 10.09 -8.38 -9.50
C ASN A 13 11.23 -8.96 -8.67
N SER A 14 11.63 -8.23 -7.63
CA SER A 14 12.63 -8.68 -6.66
C SER A 14 12.21 -8.23 -5.27
N VAL A 15 12.74 -8.91 -4.25
CA VAL A 15 12.46 -8.55 -2.85
C VAL A 15 12.86 -7.10 -2.58
N GLU A 16 14.05 -6.70 -3.02
CA GLU A 16 14.57 -5.35 -2.78
C GLU A 16 13.73 -4.28 -3.47
N ALA A 17 13.35 -4.52 -4.73
CA ALA A 17 12.57 -3.54 -5.48
C ALA A 17 11.16 -3.39 -4.90
N ILE A 18 10.53 -4.50 -4.52
CA ILE A 18 9.20 -4.46 -3.89
C ILE A 18 9.29 -3.76 -2.53
N GLN A 19 10.32 -4.06 -1.75
CA GLN A 19 10.54 -3.43 -0.45
C GLN A 19 10.70 -1.91 -0.60
N ASP A 20 11.49 -1.45 -1.56
CA ASP A 20 11.69 -0.03 -1.81
C ASP A 20 10.36 0.66 -2.16
N SER A 21 9.59 0.06 -3.05
CA SER A 21 8.33 0.64 -3.51
C SER A 21 7.27 0.68 -2.41
N VAL A 22 7.14 -0.38 -1.63
CA VAL A 22 6.16 -0.43 -0.53
C VAL A 22 6.56 0.54 0.58
N THR A 23 7.84 0.59 0.94
CA THR A 23 8.33 1.52 1.96
C THR A 23 8.05 2.97 1.56
N GLU A 24 8.37 3.34 0.32
CA GLU A 24 8.10 4.67 -0.21
C GLU A 24 6.60 5.00 -0.15
N LEU A 25 5.77 4.05 -0.58
CA LEU A 25 4.32 4.24 -0.60
C LEU A 25 3.75 4.46 0.80
N LEU A 26 4.18 3.67 1.78
CA LEU A 26 3.69 3.78 3.15
C LEU A 26 4.26 5.00 3.88
N ASP A 27 5.49 5.40 3.58
CA ASP A 27 6.06 6.64 4.11
C ASP A 27 5.23 7.85 3.65
N GLU A 28 4.88 7.90 2.36
CA GLU A 28 4.06 8.97 1.81
C GLU A 28 2.65 8.96 2.39
N LEU A 29 2.07 7.77 2.58
CA LEU A 29 0.77 7.62 3.21
C LEU A 29 0.74 8.24 4.61
N GLU A 30 1.70 7.87 5.44
CA GLU A 30 1.78 8.37 6.82
C GLU A 30 2.02 9.88 6.86
N GLN A 31 2.94 10.36 6.03
CA GLN A 31 3.33 11.75 6.02
C GLN A 31 2.20 12.66 5.52
N ARG A 32 1.61 12.34 4.39
CA ARG A 32 0.60 13.21 3.77
C ARG A 32 -0.73 13.23 4.53
N ASN A 33 -1.05 12.12 5.19
CA ASN A 33 -2.30 12.02 5.95
C ASN A 33 -2.10 12.22 7.45
N LYS A 34 -0.86 12.43 7.90
CA LYS A 34 -0.51 12.52 9.32
C LYS A 34 -1.08 11.33 10.09
N LEU A 35 -0.95 10.16 9.48
CA LEU A 35 -1.57 8.94 9.95
C LEU A 35 -0.63 8.24 10.93
N GLN A 36 -1.17 7.84 12.08
CA GLN A 36 -0.45 7.02 13.04
C GLN A 36 -0.83 5.55 12.82
N PRO A 37 0.10 4.60 13.00
CA PRO A 37 -0.25 3.18 12.83
C PRO A 37 -1.43 2.72 13.67
N GLU A 38 -1.59 3.24 14.88
CA GLU A 38 -2.72 2.89 15.76
C GLU A 38 -4.07 3.36 15.24
N ASP A 39 -4.10 4.29 14.29
CA ASP A 39 -5.34 4.74 13.64
C ASP A 39 -5.79 3.77 12.53
N ILE A 40 -4.91 2.88 12.09
CA ILE A 40 -5.20 1.98 10.98
C ILE A 40 -6.02 0.78 11.47
N ILE A 41 -7.16 0.57 10.84
CA ILE A 41 -8.05 -0.55 11.16
C ILE A 41 -7.66 -1.78 10.34
N SER A 42 -7.47 -1.61 9.04
CA SER A 42 -7.11 -2.71 8.15
C SER A 42 -6.45 -2.19 6.87
N VAL A 43 -5.66 -3.06 6.25
CA VAL A 43 -5.01 -2.78 4.97
C VAL A 43 -5.21 -3.97 4.05
N THR A 44 -5.68 -3.72 2.85
CA THR A 44 -5.66 -4.70 1.77
C THR A 44 -4.66 -4.23 0.72
N PHE A 45 -3.64 -5.06 0.45
CA PHE A 45 -2.73 -4.85 -0.65
C PHE A 45 -3.16 -5.72 -1.83
N SER A 46 -3.11 -5.18 -3.03
CA SER A 46 -3.26 -5.99 -4.23
C SER A 46 -2.01 -5.83 -5.10
N VAL A 47 -1.65 -6.91 -5.77
CA VAL A 47 -0.49 -6.94 -6.67
C VAL A 47 -0.88 -7.52 -8.01
N THR A 48 -0.25 -7.03 -9.07
CA THR A 48 -0.36 -7.65 -10.38
C THR A 48 0.34 -9.00 -10.36
N LYS A 49 -0.07 -9.92 -11.26
CA LYS A 49 0.42 -11.31 -11.24
C LYS A 49 1.92 -11.45 -11.50
N ASP A 50 2.55 -10.41 -12.02
CA ASP A 50 3.99 -10.37 -12.32
C ASP A 50 4.85 -10.04 -11.09
N LEU A 51 4.23 -9.81 -9.93
CA LEU A 51 4.93 -9.56 -8.66
C LEU A 51 4.68 -10.74 -7.72
N ASP A 52 5.70 -11.56 -7.51
CA ASP A 52 5.59 -12.74 -6.66
C ASP A 52 6.80 -12.98 -5.75
N ALA A 53 7.72 -12.01 -5.66
CA ALA A 53 8.94 -12.20 -4.88
C ALA A 53 8.75 -12.11 -3.38
N ILE A 54 7.81 -11.28 -2.91
CA ILE A 54 7.53 -11.10 -1.48
C ILE A 54 6.13 -10.49 -1.32
N PHE A 55 5.48 -10.79 -0.21
CA PHE A 55 4.20 -10.18 0.14
C PHE A 55 4.38 -8.73 0.58
N PRO A 56 3.64 -7.76 0.01
CA PRO A 56 3.64 -6.39 0.53
C PRO A 56 3.32 -6.29 2.02
N ALA A 57 2.40 -7.12 2.53
CA ALA A 57 2.05 -7.13 3.94
C ALA A 57 3.24 -7.52 4.83
N ALA A 58 4.14 -8.37 4.35
CA ALA A 58 5.34 -8.74 5.11
C ALA A 58 6.23 -7.50 5.35
N ILE A 59 6.35 -6.64 4.35
CA ILE A 59 7.12 -5.41 4.45
C ILE A 59 6.43 -4.44 5.41
N ALA A 60 5.12 -4.25 5.25
CA ALA A 60 4.34 -3.35 6.10
C ALA A 60 4.41 -3.78 7.56
N ARG A 61 4.30 -5.07 7.82
CA ARG A 61 4.30 -5.64 9.17
C ARG A 61 5.62 -5.42 9.91
N SER A 62 6.72 -5.26 9.19
CA SER A 62 8.04 -4.99 9.77
C SER A 62 8.23 -3.53 10.19
N ARG A 63 7.31 -2.64 9.82
CA ARG A 63 7.38 -1.23 10.22
C ARG A 63 7.02 -1.08 11.70
N PRO A 64 7.63 -0.09 12.41
CA PRO A 64 7.29 0.13 13.82
C PRO A 64 5.80 0.36 14.02
N LEU A 65 5.20 -0.36 14.97
CA LEU A 65 3.80 -0.27 15.38
C LEU A 65 2.79 -0.78 14.33
N TRP A 66 3.26 -1.38 13.24
CA TRP A 66 2.37 -1.97 12.22
C TRP A 66 2.09 -3.46 12.46
N ASP A 67 2.76 -4.08 13.42
CA ASP A 67 2.68 -5.52 13.66
C ASP A 67 1.28 -6.00 14.08
N ASN A 68 0.45 -5.12 14.65
CA ASN A 68 -0.93 -5.46 15.05
C ASN A 68 -1.98 -5.03 14.03
N VAL A 69 -1.59 -4.45 12.90
CA VAL A 69 -2.55 -4.04 11.87
C VAL A 69 -3.04 -5.26 11.11
N ALA A 70 -4.36 -5.38 10.96
CA ALA A 70 -4.95 -6.46 10.16
C ALA A 70 -4.65 -6.21 8.68
N MET A 71 -4.04 -7.18 8.01
CA MET A 71 -3.59 -7.04 6.62
C MET A 71 -3.96 -8.26 5.79
N LEU A 72 -4.18 -8.01 4.50
CA LEU A 72 -4.44 -9.05 3.51
C LEU A 72 -3.75 -8.68 2.22
N ASP A 73 -3.08 -9.67 1.60
CA ASP A 73 -2.56 -9.55 0.24
C ASP A 73 -3.46 -10.32 -0.70
N VAL A 74 -3.82 -9.69 -1.83
CA VAL A 74 -4.64 -10.32 -2.86
C VAL A 74 -4.00 -10.09 -4.22
N GLN A 75 -4.32 -10.96 -5.17
CA GLN A 75 -3.93 -10.75 -6.55
C GLN A 75 -4.95 -9.85 -7.23
N GLN A 76 -4.46 -8.80 -7.89
CA GLN A 76 -5.30 -7.90 -8.66
C GLN A 76 -5.89 -8.63 -9.87
N MET A 77 -7.16 -8.38 -10.16
CA MET A 77 -7.77 -8.87 -11.38
C MET A 77 -6.94 -8.43 -12.58
N HIS A 78 -6.57 -9.39 -13.43
CA HIS A 78 -5.80 -9.10 -14.62
C HIS A 78 -6.68 -8.48 -15.70
N VAL A 79 -6.27 -7.31 -16.18
CA VAL A 79 -6.87 -6.66 -17.34
C VAL A 79 -5.75 -6.40 -18.35
N GLU A 80 -5.94 -6.88 -19.57
CA GLU A 80 -4.92 -6.71 -20.61
C GLU A 80 -4.69 -5.23 -20.88
N GLY A 81 -3.40 -4.85 -20.99
CA GLY A 81 -3.01 -3.46 -21.18
C GLY A 81 -2.96 -2.65 -19.90
N SER A 82 -3.30 -3.24 -18.74
CA SER A 82 -3.16 -2.55 -17.48
C SER A 82 -1.68 -2.39 -17.09
N LEU A 83 -1.44 -1.46 -16.16
CA LEU A 83 -0.10 -1.11 -15.71
C LEU A 83 0.61 -2.32 -15.11
N PRO A 84 1.82 -2.70 -15.59
CA PRO A 84 2.54 -3.84 -15.05
C PRO A 84 3.21 -3.51 -13.72
N ARG A 85 3.55 -4.55 -12.97
CA ARG A 85 4.26 -4.48 -11.70
C ARG A 85 3.69 -3.41 -10.79
N CYS A 86 2.38 -3.48 -10.57
CA CYS A 86 1.62 -2.49 -9.80
C CYS A 86 1.22 -3.07 -8.44
N ILE A 87 1.41 -2.26 -7.40
CA ILE A 87 0.94 -2.54 -6.05
C ILE A 87 -0.08 -1.47 -5.69
N ARG A 88 -1.25 -1.89 -5.20
CA ARG A 88 -2.29 -0.99 -4.73
C ARG A 88 -2.62 -1.31 -3.28
N PHE A 89 -3.14 -0.33 -2.57
CA PHE A 89 -3.71 -0.59 -1.25
C PHE A 89 -5.06 0.09 -1.08
N LEU A 90 -5.85 -0.48 -0.19
CA LEU A 90 -7.02 0.16 0.39
C LEU A 90 -6.86 0.07 1.90
N ILE A 91 -6.86 1.21 2.55
CA ILE A 91 -6.67 1.31 3.99
C ILE A 91 -7.93 1.90 4.60
N HIS A 92 -8.41 1.25 5.67
CA HIS A 92 -9.45 1.81 6.52
C HIS A 92 -8.79 2.33 7.80
N ALA A 93 -9.05 3.58 8.13
CA ALA A 93 -8.45 4.25 9.27
C ALA A 93 -9.52 4.95 10.12
N ASN A 94 -9.30 4.97 11.42
CA ASN A 94 -10.19 5.63 12.36
C ASN A 94 -9.79 7.11 12.45
N LEU A 95 -10.31 7.90 11.52
CA LEU A 95 -10.06 9.34 11.43
C LEU A 95 -11.38 10.10 11.42
N PRO A 96 -11.40 11.35 11.96
CA PRO A 96 -12.59 12.19 11.89
C PRO A 96 -13.05 12.44 10.47
N ILE A 97 -14.35 12.59 10.26
CA ILE A 97 -14.92 12.82 8.93
C ILE A 97 -14.42 14.13 8.31
N SER A 98 -14.04 15.09 9.15
CA SER A 98 -13.53 16.39 8.70
C SER A 98 -12.04 16.35 8.30
N THR A 99 -11.34 15.25 8.56
CA THR A 99 -9.92 15.12 8.22
C THR A 99 -9.74 15.09 6.71
N PRO A 100 -8.88 15.96 6.13
CA PRO A 100 -8.56 15.85 4.72
C PRO A 100 -7.85 14.53 4.41
N ILE A 101 -8.31 13.83 3.39
CA ILE A 101 -7.72 12.57 2.96
C ILE A 101 -6.94 12.79 1.67
N HIS A 102 -5.70 12.28 1.64
CA HIS A 102 -4.84 12.33 0.47
C HIS A 102 -4.59 10.90 -0.01
N HIS A 103 -5.13 10.56 -1.17
CA HIS A 103 -4.82 9.30 -1.84
C HIS A 103 -3.41 9.40 -2.43
N ILE A 104 -2.67 8.30 -2.43
CA ILE A 104 -1.25 8.30 -2.76
C ILE A 104 -1.01 7.52 -4.06
N TYR A 105 -0.50 8.20 -5.08
CA TYR A 105 -0.16 7.57 -6.35
C TYR A 105 1.26 7.95 -6.71
N LEU A 106 2.15 6.96 -6.81
CA LEU A 106 3.57 7.16 -7.02
C LEU A 106 4.06 6.45 -8.28
N ARG A 107 5.24 6.87 -8.75
CA ARG A 107 5.93 6.28 -9.89
C ARG A 107 5.02 6.24 -11.12
N GLN A 108 4.91 5.08 -11.80
CA GLN A 108 4.11 4.94 -13.01
C GLN A 108 2.59 5.04 -12.73
N ALA A 109 2.18 4.90 -11.48
CA ALA A 109 0.77 5.02 -11.08
C ALA A 109 0.35 6.48 -10.83
N ALA A 110 1.30 7.38 -10.83
CA ALA A 110 1.03 8.80 -10.62
C ALA A 110 0.25 9.42 -11.79
#